data_a75fc92eb58bae247365ba89e3fd93a4
#
_entry.id   a75fc92eb58bae247365ba89e3fd93a4
#
_cell.length_a   1.000
_cell.length_b   1.000
_cell.length_c   1.000
_cell.angle_alpha   90.00
_cell.angle_beta   90.00
_cell.angle_gamma   90.00
#
_symmetry.space_group_name_H-M   'P 1'
#
loop_
_entity.id
_entity.type
_entity.pdbx_description
1 polymer ?
#
loop_
_entity_poly.entity_id
_entity_poly.type
_entity_poly.pdbx_seq_one_letter_code
_entity_poly.pdbx_strand_id
1 'polypeptide(L)'
;MVWSHNKMVYELDQQEYNIKLAEALKKIPEFKSPAWIELVKSGTGKQRPIEDLDFWYKRSASVLKQIYKRGVVGVSRLRTRYGSKKKRGAKPPIFVRASGKILRTILQQSDKAGFTEIVKYTKGLKKRKPGRVLTKRGKEFMENIK
;
A
#
# COMPACT_ATOMS: atom_id res chain seq x y z
N MET A 1 -16.31 -23.34 -9.33
CA MET A 1 -14.95 -23.71 -8.93
C MET A 1 -13.94 -22.75 -9.52
N VAL A 2 -13.62 -21.67 -8.84
CA VAL A 2 -12.65 -20.67 -9.29
C VAL A 2 -11.78 -20.27 -8.10
N TRP A 3 -11.02 -21.23 -7.55
CA TRP A 3 -10.17 -21.04 -6.38
C TRP A 3 -8.69 -21.31 -6.63
N SER A 4 -8.24 -21.49 -7.89
CA SER A 4 -6.89 -21.97 -8.18
C SER A 4 -5.83 -20.89 -8.46
N HIS A 5 -6.19 -19.60 -8.59
CA HIS A 5 -5.22 -18.53 -8.92
C HIS A 5 -4.76 -17.69 -7.73
N ASN A 6 -5.31 -17.91 -6.54
CA ASN A 6 -4.98 -17.13 -5.34
C ASN A 6 -3.81 -17.68 -4.52
N LYS A 7 -3.17 -18.76 -4.95
CA LYS A 7 -2.25 -19.53 -4.11
C LYS A 7 -0.90 -18.85 -3.88
N MET A 8 -0.26 -18.32 -4.91
CA MET A 8 1.14 -17.86 -4.81
C MET A 8 1.37 -16.69 -3.87
N VAL A 9 0.47 -15.70 -3.81
CA VAL A 9 0.59 -14.55 -2.90
C VAL A 9 0.50 -14.95 -1.42
N TYR A 10 -0.05 -16.13 -1.13
CA TYR A 10 -0.25 -16.63 0.24
C TYR A 10 0.65 -17.81 0.61
N GLU A 11 1.28 -18.47 -0.36
CA GLU A 11 2.13 -19.65 -0.15
C GLU A 11 3.53 -19.28 0.35
N LEU A 12 4.07 -18.15 -0.12
CA LEU A 12 5.36 -17.65 0.36
C LEU A 12 5.22 -16.96 1.72
N ASP A 13 6.29 -16.99 2.51
CA ASP A 13 6.34 -16.17 3.70
C ASP A 13 6.08 -14.71 3.34
N GLN A 14 5.24 -14.08 4.16
CA GLN A 14 4.71 -12.75 3.85
C GLN A 14 5.79 -11.66 3.82
N GLN A 15 6.90 -11.87 4.52
CA GLN A 15 8.04 -10.96 4.48
C GLN A 15 8.88 -11.15 3.23
N GLU A 16 9.20 -12.41 2.88
CA GLU A 16 9.94 -12.73 1.65
C GLU A 16 9.20 -12.23 0.42
N TYR A 17 7.90 -12.51 0.33
CA TYR A 17 7.07 -12.01 -0.76
C TYR A 17 7.11 -10.49 -0.87
N ASN A 18 7.03 -9.79 0.25
CA ASN A 18 7.07 -8.32 0.26
C ASN A 18 8.42 -7.77 -0.20
N ILE A 19 9.52 -8.43 0.13
CA ILE A 19 10.88 -8.06 -0.32
C ILE A 19 11.00 -8.28 -1.82
N LYS A 20 10.65 -9.47 -2.32
CA LYS A 20 10.68 -9.79 -3.76
C LYS A 20 9.82 -8.83 -4.58
N LEU A 21 8.61 -8.52 -4.10
CA LEU A 21 7.72 -7.55 -4.74
C LEU A 21 8.34 -6.14 -4.73
N ALA A 22 8.98 -5.72 -3.64
CA ALA A 22 9.67 -4.43 -3.56
C ALA A 22 10.82 -4.33 -4.56
N GLU A 23 11.62 -5.39 -4.72
CA GLU A 23 12.70 -5.46 -5.72
C GLU A 23 12.16 -5.39 -7.15
N ALA A 24 11.05 -6.07 -7.43
CA ALA A 24 10.39 -5.97 -8.73
C ALA A 24 9.88 -4.55 -9.00
N LEU A 25 9.34 -3.87 -7.99
CA LEU A 25 8.88 -2.47 -8.11
C LEU A 25 10.02 -1.47 -8.32
N LYS A 26 11.23 -1.74 -7.81
CA LYS A 26 12.41 -0.89 -8.07
C LYS A 26 12.76 -0.79 -9.56
N LYS A 27 12.45 -1.81 -10.34
CA LYS A 27 12.70 -1.85 -11.79
C LYS A 27 11.72 -1.00 -12.59
N ILE A 28 10.65 -0.52 -11.96
CA ILE A 28 9.57 0.22 -12.62
C ILE A 28 9.78 1.72 -12.36
N PRO A 29 10.00 2.53 -13.41
CA PRO A 29 10.35 3.94 -13.27
C PRO A 29 9.27 4.80 -12.60
N GLU A 30 7.99 4.41 -12.70
CA GLU A 30 6.85 5.11 -12.09
C GLU A 30 6.88 5.08 -10.56
N PHE A 31 7.51 4.08 -9.95
CA PHE A 31 7.64 3.94 -8.50
C PHE A 31 8.86 4.63 -7.89
N LYS A 32 9.39 5.65 -8.55
CA LYS A 32 10.54 6.39 -8.03
C LYS A 32 10.25 7.00 -6.65
N SER A 33 11.18 6.78 -5.71
CA SER A 33 11.10 7.38 -4.38
C SER A 33 11.18 8.92 -4.46
N PRO A 34 10.24 9.65 -3.85
CA PRO A 34 10.30 11.11 -3.80
C PRO A 34 11.43 11.58 -2.88
N ALA A 35 12.10 12.69 -3.24
CA ALA A 35 13.19 13.26 -2.43
C ALA A 35 12.77 13.64 -1.00
N TRP A 36 11.52 14.06 -0.81
CA TRP A 36 11.03 14.47 0.52
C TRP A 36 10.85 13.30 1.51
N ILE A 37 10.97 12.03 1.06
CA ILE A 37 10.73 10.86 1.94
C ILE A 37 11.76 10.77 3.08
N GLU A 38 12.98 11.22 2.84
CA GLU A 38 14.06 11.22 3.82
C GLU A 38 13.85 12.25 4.95
N LEU A 39 13.05 13.28 4.67
CA LEU A 39 12.79 14.38 5.59
C LEU A 39 11.56 14.16 6.48
N VAL A 40 10.81 13.09 6.30
CA VAL A 40 9.52 12.87 6.97
C VAL A 40 9.47 11.57 7.74
N LYS A 41 8.57 11.51 8.73
CA LYS A 41 8.20 10.27 9.42
C LYS A 41 7.06 9.58 8.68
N SER A 42 6.95 8.26 8.83
CA SER A 42 5.84 7.48 8.25
C SER A 42 4.47 7.78 8.88
N GLY A 43 4.44 8.47 10.00
CA GLY A 43 3.23 8.90 10.69
C GLY A 43 3.51 9.67 11.97
N THR A 44 2.51 10.38 12.50
CA THR A 44 2.64 11.20 13.73
C THR A 44 2.89 10.39 14.98
N GLY A 45 2.58 9.08 14.97
CA GLY A 45 2.84 8.17 16.09
C GLY A 45 4.25 7.60 16.11
N LYS A 46 5.07 7.86 15.09
CA LYS A 46 6.46 7.40 15.03
C LYS A 46 7.38 8.42 15.70
N GLN A 47 8.38 7.93 16.41
CA GLN A 47 9.38 8.76 17.08
C GLN A 47 10.61 9.03 16.21
N ARG A 48 10.96 8.08 15.33
CA ARG A 48 12.15 8.15 14.48
C ARG A 48 11.78 8.45 13.03
N PRO A 49 12.65 9.14 12.27
CA PRO A 49 12.51 9.27 10.83
C PRO A 49 12.64 7.92 10.13
N ILE A 50 12.46 7.92 8.81
CA ILE A 50 12.63 6.72 7.98
C ILE A 50 14.12 6.53 7.71
N GLU A 51 14.71 5.44 8.23
CA GLU A 51 16.12 5.10 8.07
C GLU A 51 16.35 4.12 6.90
N ASP A 52 15.32 3.37 6.52
CA ASP A 52 15.39 2.35 5.46
C ASP A 52 15.30 3.00 4.08
N LEU A 53 16.38 2.91 3.29
CA LEU A 53 16.44 3.41 1.91
C LEU A 53 15.38 2.76 1.00
N ASP A 54 15.03 1.52 1.27
CA ASP A 54 14.04 0.75 0.51
C ASP A 54 12.62 0.90 1.03
N PHE A 55 12.42 1.75 2.03
CA PHE A 55 11.11 1.96 2.64
C PHE A 55 10.01 2.23 1.61
N TRP A 56 10.29 3.05 0.60
CA TRP A 56 9.31 3.41 -0.42
C TRP A 56 8.78 2.20 -1.18
N TYR A 57 9.67 1.36 -1.65
CA TYR A 57 9.33 0.15 -2.41
C TYR A 57 8.66 -0.91 -1.52
N LYS A 58 9.15 -1.12 -0.32
CA LYS A 58 8.54 -2.03 0.66
C LYS A 58 7.13 -1.57 1.04
N ARG A 59 6.92 -0.25 1.20
CA ARG A 59 5.60 0.30 1.49
C ARG A 59 4.66 0.18 0.28
N SER A 60 5.14 0.44 -0.92
CA SER A 60 4.38 0.27 -2.17
C SER A 60 3.96 -1.18 -2.36
N ALA A 61 4.87 -2.13 -2.16
CA ALA A 61 4.57 -3.55 -2.19
C ALA A 61 3.47 -3.94 -1.17
N SER A 62 3.60 -3.47 0.06
CA SER A 62 2.61 -3.70 1.10
C SER A 62 1.23 -3.11 0.77
N VAL A 63 1.18 -1.91 0.16
CA VAL A 63 -0.07 -1.27 -0.26
C VAL A 63 -0.76 -2.07 -1.37
N LEU A 64 -0.04 -2.48 -2.40
CA LEU A 64 -0.57 -3.33 -3.49
C LEU A 64 -1.12 -4.65 -2.93
N LYS A 65 -0.40 -5.28 -2.02
CA LYS A 65 -0.85 -6.50 -1.32
C LYS A 65 -2.13 -6.26 -0.51
N GLN A 66 -2.29 -5.11 0.15
CA GLN A 66 -3.55 -4.78 0.84
C GLN A 66 -4.72 -4.60 -0.13
N ILE A 67 -4.49 -4.02 -1.31
CA ILE A 67 -5.53 -3.90 -2.34
C ILE A 67 -5.89 -5.27 -2.89
N TYR A 68 -4.90 -6.12 -3.16
CA TYR A 68 -5.12 -7.50 -3.61
C TYR A 68 -6.00 -8.29 -2.63
N LYS A 69 -5.66 -8.22 -1.34
CA LYS A 69 -6.37 -8.95 -0.28
C LYS A 69 -7.79 -8.43 -0.03
N ARG A 70 -8.02 -7.12 -0.13
CA ARG A 70 -9.29 -6.48 0.27
C ARG A 70 -10.20 -6.08 -0.89
N GLY A 71 -9.71 -6.13 -2.12
CA GLY A 71 -10.40 -5.64 -3.30
C GLY A 71 -10.33 -4.12 -3.39
N VAL A 72 -11.36 -3.40 -2.96
CA VAL A 72 -11.40 -1.93 -3.04
C VAL A 72 -10.86 -1.29 -1.75
N VAL A 73 -9.84 -0.46 -1.88
CA VAL A 73 -9.20 0.21 -0.73
C VAL A 73 -8.99 1.71 -1.00
N GLY A 74 -9.40 2.54 -0.06
CA GLY A 74 -9.17 3.98 -0.06
C GLY A 74 -8.04 4.39 0.89
N VAL A 75 -7.53 5.64 0.71
CA VAL A 75 -6.47 6.23 1.54
C VAL A 75 -6.82 6.19 3.03
N SER A 76 -8.06 6.48 3.42
CA SER A 76 -8.47 6.50 4.83
C SER A 76 -8.26 5.15 5.52
N ARG A 77 -8.63 4.05 4.86
CA ARG A 77 -8.40 2.68 5.38
C ARG A 77 -6.93 2.33 5.49
N LEU A 78 -6.13 2.72 4.50
CA LEU A 78 -4.69 2.51 4.55
C LEU A 78 -4.04 3.32 5.67
N ARG A 79 -4.47 4.55 5.90
CA ARG A 79 -3.99 5.36 7.04
C ARG A 79 -4.28 4.69 8.38
N THR A 80 -5.45 4.10 8.54
CA THR A 80 -5.79 3.32 9.74
C THR A 80 -4.94 2.05 9.84
N ARG A 81 -4.75 1.33 8.74
CA ARG A 81 -3.95 0.09 8.69
C ARG A 81 -2.49 0.31 9.09
N TYR A 82 -1.88 1.39 8.65
CA TYR A 82 -0.49 1.75 8.92
C TYR A 82 -0.32 2.70 10.12
N GLY A 83 -1.40 3.00 10.82
CA GLY A 83 -1.38 3.80 12.04
C GLY A 83 -0.69 3.08 13.20
N SER A 84 -0.38 3.83 14.23
CA SER A 84 0.29 3.33 15.43
C SER A 84 -0.15 4.07 16.69
N LYS A 85 0.17 3.52 17.85
CA LYS A 85 -0.02 4.23 19.12
C LYS A 85 1.04 5.34 19.26
N LYS A 86 0.58 6.53 19.62
CA LYS A 86 1.45 7.66 19.94
C LYS A 86 1.65 7.74 21.45
N LYS A 87 2.90 7.68 21.90
CA LYS A 87 3.26 7.94 23.30
C LYS A 87 3.17 9.45 23.56
N ARG A 88 2.54 9.83 24.66
CA ARG A 88 2.28 11.24 25.04
C ARG A 88 2.85 11.63 26.41
N GLY A 89 3.91 10.95 26.86
CA GLY A 89 4.47 11.17 28.18
C GLY A 89 3.55 10.66 29.28
N ALA A 90 3.19 11.50 30.25
CA ALA A 90 2.30 11.15 31.37
C ALA A 90 0.86 10.83 30.95
N LYS A 91 0.40 11.34 29.80
CA LYS A 91 -0.94 11.05 29.27
C LYS A 91 -1.01 9.66 28.66
N PRO A 92 -2.18 8.95 28.73
CA PRO A 92 -2.34 7.65 28.10
C PRO A 92 -2.04 7.68 26.59
N PRO A 93 -1.43 6.62 26.01
CA PRO A 93 -1.17 6.56 24.59
C PRO A 93 -2.49 6.51 23.79
N ILE A 94 -2.52 7.19 22.65
CA ILE A 94 -3.66 7.17 21.73
C ILE A 94 -3.26 6.59 20.38
N PHE A 95 -4.23 5.98 19.68
CA PHE A 95 -4.06 5.58 18.29
C PHE A 95 -4.07 6.82 17.38
N VAL A 96 -3.09 6.91 16.47
CA VAL A 96 -3.03 7.94 15.44
C VAL A 96 -2.85 7.30 14.05
N ARG A 97 -3.45 7.91 13.05
CA ARG A 97 -3.37 7.45 11.67
C ARG A 97 -2.00 7.74 11.06
N ALA A 98 -1.61 6.91 10.09
CA ALA A 98 -0.38 7.10 9.33
C ALA A 98 -0.44 8.31 8.38
N SER A 99 0.71 8.68 7.80
CA SER A 99 0.84 9.75 6.80
C SER A 99 -0.03 9.49 5.57
N GLY A 100 -0.93 10.43 5.28
CA GLY A 100 -1.76 10.34 4.08
C GLY A 100 -1.02 10.71 2.79
N LYS A 101 0.00 11.57 2.86
CA LYS A 101 0.78 11.99 1.68
C LYS A 101 1.53 10.79 1.08
N ILE A 102 2.22 10.00 1.90
CA ILE A 102 2.94 8.80 1.46
C ILE A 102 1.97 7.86 0.71
N LEU A 103 0.84 7.54 1.31
CA LEU A 103 -0.12 6.60 0.75
C LEU A 103 -0.78 7.12 -0.53
N ARG A 104 -1.12 8.41 -0.59
CA ARG A 104 -1.67 9.03 -1.81
C ARG A 104 -0.67 8.99 -2.95
N THR A 105 0.60 9.34 -2.70
CA THR A 105 1.64 9.33 -3.72
C THR A 105 1.88 7.92 -4.25
N ILE A 106 1.96 6.91 -3.40
CA ILE A 106 2.08 5.50 -3.80
C ILE A 106 0.91 5.09 -4.69
N LEU A 107 -0.32 5.41 -4.32
CA LEU A 107 -1.50 5.08 -5.11
C LEU A 107 -1.53 5.80 -6.46
N GLN A 108 -1.11 7.07 -6.51
CA GLN A 108 -0.98 7.80 -7.76
C GLN A 108 0.10 7.21 -8.68
N GLN A 109 1.22 6.76 -8.12
CA GLN A 109 2.25 6.04 -8.89
C GLN A 109 1.73 4.69 -9.40
N SER A 110 0.96 3.97 -8.59
CA SER A 110 0.33 2.72 -9.01
C SER A 110 -0.70 2.92 -10.14
N ASP A 111 -1.44 4.03 -10.11
CA ASP A 111 -2.37 4.41 -11.18
C ASP A 111 -1.60 4.72 -12.48
N LYS A 112 -0.49 5.48 -12.40
CA LYS A 112 0.39 5.79 -13.54
C LYS A 112 1.02 4.53 -14.16
N ALA A 113 1.43 3.58 -13.33
CA ALA A 113 1.96 2.29 -13.78
C ALA A 113 0.88 1.37 -14.38
N GLY A 114 -0.41 1.74 -14.26
CA GLY A 114 -1.52 0.93 -14.74
C GLY A 114 -1.83 -0.29 -13.87
N PHE A 115 -1.34 -0.35 -12.63
CA PHE A 115 -1.59 -1.46 -11.70
C PHE A 115 -2.89 -1.29 -10.93
N THR A 116 -3.33 -0.05 -10.73
CA THR A 116 -4.57 0.26 -10.04
C THR A 116 -5.44 1.20 -10.86
N GLU A 117 -6.74 1.15 -10.60
CA GLU A 117 -7.73 2.05 -11.17
C GLU A 117 -8.68 2.57 -10.11
N ILE A 118 -9.22 3.76 -10.34
CA ILE A 118 -10.19 4.38 -9.43
C ILE A 118 -11.57 3.78 -9.71
N VAL A 119 -12.22 3.29 -8.66
CA VAL A 119 -13.60 2.78 -8.77
C VAL A 119 -14.54 3.95 -9.04
N LYS A 120 -15.13 3.98 -10.24
CA LYS A 120 -16.13 4.98 -10.63
C LYS A 120 -17.47 4.69 -9.95
N TYR A 121 -18.07 5.72 -9.36
CA TYR A 121 -19.43 5.64 -8.85
C TYR A 121 -20.42 5.56 -10.00
N THR A 122 -21.22 4.51 -10.02
CA THR A 122 -22.43 4.47 -10.85
C THR A 122 -23.58 5.02 -10.01
N LYS A 123 -24.20 6.15 -10.44
CA LYS A 123 -25.39 6.69 -9.78
C LYS A 123 -26.44 5.57 -9.66
N GLY A 124 -26.93 5.31 -8.44
CA GLY A 124 -27.97 4.30 -8.18
C GLY A 124 -27.52 3.07 -7.36
N LEU A 125 -26.23 2.75 -7.29
CA LEU A 125 -25.73 1.63 -6.48
C LEU A 125 -25.16 2.13 -5.15
N LYS A 126 -25.98 2.26 -4.12
CA LYS A 126 -25.63 2.73 -2.77
C LYS A 126 -24.51 1.93 -2.05
N LYS A 127 -23.98 0.85 -2.63
CA LYS A 127 -23.08 -0.09 -1.96
C LYS A 127 -21.62 -0.04 -2.41
N ARG A 128 -21.23 0.74 -3.42
CA ARG A 128 -19.82 0.78 -3.84
C ARG A 128 -19.04 1.79 -3.02
N LYS A 129 -18.04 1.30 -2.30
CA LYS A 129 -17.11 2.13 -1.52
C LYS A 129 -16.11 2.78 -2.47
N PRO A 130 -15.82 4.10 -2.32
CA PRO A 130 -14.81 4.76 -3.14
C PRO A 130 -13.44 4.20 -2.80
N GLY A 131 -12.58 4.10 -3.79
CA GLY A 131 -11.21 3.61 -3.60
C GLY A 131 -10.57 3.19 -4.90
N ARG A 132 -9.49 2.44 -4.77
CA ARG A 132 -8.76 1.85 -5.89
C ARG A 132 -8.85 0.34 -5.83
N VAL A 133 -8.89 -0.26 -7.02
CA VAL A 133 -8.89 -1.70 -7.23
C VAL A 133 -7.71 -2.06 -8.13
N LEU A 134 -7.20 -3.27 -8.02
CA LEU A 134 -6.15 -3.77 -8.91
C LEU A 134 -6.73 -4.06 -10.30
N THR A 135 -6.04 -3.63 -11.33
CA THR A 135 -6.29 -4.00 -12.72
C THR A 135 -5.87 -5.45 -12.98
N LYS A 136 -6.23 -6.01 -14.13
CA LYS A 136 -5.75 -7.33 -14.56
C LYS A 136 -4.23 -7.37 -14.59
N ARG A 137 -3.59 -6.35 -15.20
CA ARG A 137 -2.12 -6.20 -15.25
C ARG A 137 -1.48 -6.19 -13.86
N GLY A 138 -2.09 -5.47 -12.89
CA GLY A 138 -1.58 -5.43 -11.51
C GLY A 138 -1.67 -6.78 -10.80
N LYS A 139 -2.73 -7.55 -11.04
CA LYS A 139 -2.87 -8.90 -10.49
C LYS A 139 -1.86 -9.87 -11.09
N GLU A 140 -1.74 -9.92 -12.42
CA GLU A 140 -0.75 -10.74 -13.12
C GLU A 140 0.68 -10.44 -12.69
N PHE A 141 1.01 -9.13 -12.53
CA PHE A 141 2.33 -8.73 -12.02
C PHE A 141 2.60 -9.30 -10.63
N MET A 142 1.62 -9.24 -9.72
CA MET A 142 1.79 -9.77 -8.36
C MET A 142 1.84 -11.31 -8.31
N GLU A 143 1.11 -11.99 -9.17
CA GLU A 143 1.08 -13.46 -9.26
C GLU A 143 2.33 -14.05 -9.91
N ASN A 144 3.01 -13.28 -10.78
CA ASN A 144 4.25 -13.71 -11.45
C ASN A 144 5.52 -13.56 -10.58
N ILE A 145 5.42 -13.04 -9.36
CA ILE A 145 6.55 -12.93 -8.43
C ILE A 145 6.77 -14.28 -7.76
N LYS A 146 7.87 -14.92 -8.14
CA LYS A 146 8.33 -16.22 -7.62
C LYS A 146 9.41 -16.05 -6.56
#